data_cac8f4116cf1a817fa90097520891447
#
_entry.id   cac8f4116cf1a817fa90097520891447
#
_cell.length_a   1.000
_cell.length_b   1.000
_cell.length_c   1.000
_cell.angle_alpha   90.00
_cell.angle_beta   90.00
_cell.angle_gamma   90.00
#
_symmetry.space_group_name_H-M   'P 1'
#
loop_
_entity.id
_entity.type
_entity.pdbx_description
1 polymer ?
#
loop_
_entity_poly.entity_id
_entity_poly.type
_entity_poly.pdbx_seq_one_letter_code
_entity_poly.pdbx_strand_id
1 'polypeptide(L)'
;MTDITPQQIVQELDKHIIGQNDAKRSVAIALRNRWRRMQVAPELRNEITPKNILMIGPTGVGKTEIARRLAKLANAPFIKVEATKFTEVGYVGREVDSIIRDLVDSSVKMMRETEMDKVRDTARDAALERVLDVLLPRPTVTNWEDCLLYTSDAADDVSTV
;
A
#
# COMPACT_ATOMS: atom_id res chain seq x y z
N MET A 1 -6.74 -6.76 -4.37
CA MET A 1 -7.64 -6.06 -5.34
C MET A 1 -9.05 -6.23 -4.84
N THR A 2 -9.75 -5.16 -4.54
CA THR A 2 -11.12 -5.15 -4.04
C THR A 2 -12.10 -5.50 -5.17
N ASP A 3 -13.18 -6.20 -4.82
CA ASP A 3 -14.26 -6.56 -5.75
C ASP A 3 -15.14 -5.32 -6.05
N ILE A 4 -14.54 -4.33 -6.73
CA ILE A 4 -15.18 -3.06 -7.06
C ILE A 4 -15.89 -3.18 -8.41
N THR A 5 -17.15 -2.78 -8.46
CA THR A 5 -17.93 -2.77 -9.70
C THR A 5 -17.48 -1.62 -10.63
N PRO A 6 -17.69 -1.74 -11.97
CA PRO A 6 -17.36 -0.66 -12.89
C PRO A 6 -18.07 0.67 -12.54
N GLN A 7 -19.27 0.63 -12.01
CA GLN A 7 -20.01 1.81 -11.57
C GLN A 7 -19.31 2.51 -10.39
N GLN A 8 -18.85 1.75 -9.40
CA GLN A 8 -18.09 2.29 -8.27
C GLN A 8 -16.76 2.89 -8.73
N ILE A 9 -16.09 2.28 -9.70
CA ILE A 9 -14.85 2.83 -10.28
C ILE A 9 -15.12 4.18 -10.93
N VAL A 10 -16.22 4.31 -11.69
CA VAL A 10 -16.63 5.59 -12.30
C VAL A 10 -16.91 6.63 -11.22
N GLN A 11 -17.65 6.29 -10.18
CA GLN A 11 -17.96 7.19 -9.05
C GLN A 11 -16.67 7.68 -8.35
N GLU A 12 -15.69 6.83 -8.15
CA GLU A 12 -14.41 7.23 -7.57
C GLU A 12 -13.64 8.17 -8.52
N LEU A 13 -13.68 7.93 -9.82
CA LEU A 13 -13.07 8.80 -10.82
C LEU A 13 -13.80 10.16 -10.90
N ASP A 14 -15.10 10.19 -10.73
CA ASP A 14 -15.94 11.40 -10.77
C ASP A 14 -15.58 12.41 -9.66
N LYS A 15 -15.06 11.93 -8.53
CA LYS A 15 -14.58 12.80 -7.44
C LYS A 15 -13.40 13.70 -7.85
N HIS A 16 -12.68 13.33 -8.90
CA HIS A 16 -11.43 13.99 -9.27
C HIS A 16 -11.39 14.48 -10.72
N ILE A 17 -12.24 13.96 -11.58
CA ILE A 17 -12.22 14.21 -13.03
C ILE A 17 -13.58 14.66 -13.46
N ILE A 18 -13.67 15.90 -13.93
CA ILE A 18 -14.92 16.48 -14.42
C ILE A 18 -15.12 16.10 -15.89
N GLY A 19 -16.30 15.64 -16.26
CA GLY A 19 -16.60 15.21 -17.62
C GLY A 19 -15.94 13.89 -18.00
N GLN A 20 -15.67 13.66 -19.27
CA GLN A 20 -14.99 12.46 -19.81
C GLN A 20 -15.71 11.13 -19.47
N ASN A 21 -17.04 11.13 -19.46
CA ASN A 21 -17.84 10.00 -18.99
C ASN A 21 -17.58 8.70 -19.76
N ASP A 22 -17.43 8.79 -21.10
CA ASP A 22 -17.17 7.60 -21.93
C ASP A 22 -15.77 7.02 -21.66
N ALA A 23 -14.77 7.89 -21.48
CA ALA A 23 -13.42 7.47 -21.14
C ALA A 23 -13.40 6.79 -19.75
N LYS A 24 -14.03 7.38 -18.73
CA LYS A 24 -14.13 6.79 -17.38
C LYS A 24 -14.80 5.42 -17.42
N ARG A 25 -15.91 5.30 -18.16
CA ARG A 25 -16.63 4.03 -18.31
C ARG A 25 -15.76 2.96 -19.00
N SER A 26 -15.08 3.34 -20.07
CA SER A 26 -14.20 2.42 -20.82
C SER A 26 -13.05 1.90 -19.96
N VAL A 27 -12.37 2.77 -19.21
CA VAL A 27 -11.27 2.37 -18.32
C VAL A 27 -11.76 1.56 -17.12
N ALA A 28 -12.96 1.86 -16.60
CA ALA A 28 -13.56 1.08 -15.52
C ALA A 28 -13.86 -0.36 -15.95
N ILE A 29 -14.40 -0.54 -17.15
CA ILE A 29 -14.64 -1.86 -17.74
C ILE A 29 -13.31 -2.60 -17.97
N ALA A 30 -12.29 -1.91 -18.48
CA ALA A 30 -10.97 -2.51 -18.71
C ALA A 30 -10.32 -2.98 -17.40
N LEU A 31 -10.41 -2.18 -16.33
CA LEU A 31 -9.91 -2.58 -15.01
C LEU A 31 -10.66 -3.81 -14.47
N ARG A 32 -11.99 -3.83 -14.61
CA ARG A 32 -12.80 -4.98 -14.18
C ARG A 32 -12.47 -6.24 -14.97
N ASN A 33 -12.23 -6.13 -16.27
CA ASN A 33 -11.82 -7.26 -17.11
C ASN A 33 -10.44 -7.79 -16.70
N ARG A 34 -9.49 -6.91 -16.33
CA ARG A 34 -8.21 -7.32 -15.77
C ARG A 34 -8.40 -8.11 -14.48
N TRP A 35 -9.25 -7.63 -13.57
CA TRP A 35 -9.57 -8.34 -12.33
C TRP A 35 -10.18 -9.72 -12.59
N ARG A 36 -11.17 -9.82 -13.50
CA ARG A 36 -11.79 -11.09 -13.90
C ARG A 36 -10.75 -12.07 -14.43
N ARG A 37 -9.83 -11.60 -15.28
CA ARG A 37 -8.74 -12.41 -15.81
C ARG A 37 -7.88 -13.03 -14.70
N MET A 38 -7.65 -12.31 -13.60
CA MET A 38 -6.86 -12.81 -12.48
C MET A 38 -7.59 -13.90 -11.67
N GLN A 39 -8.92 -14.00 -11.79
CA GLN A 39 -9.72 -15.04 -11.14
C GLN A 39 -9.81 -16.33 -11.97
N VAL A 40 -9.39 -16.30 -13.22
CA VAL A 40 -9.41 -17.47 -14.11
C VAL A 40 -8.23 -18.39 -13.79
N ALA A 41 -8.43 -19.70 -13.95
CA ALA A 41 -7.39 -20.71 -13.79
C ALA A 41 -6.13 -20.39 -14.62
N PRO A 42 -4.92 -20.72 -14.13
CA PRO A 42 -3.66 -20.34 -14.78
C PRO A 42 -3.57 -20.76 -16.26
N GLU A 43 -4.11 -21.91 -16.61
CA GLU A 43 -4.13 -22.47 -17.95
C GLU A 43 -4.86 -21.55 -18.93
N LEU A 44 -6.10 -21.20 -18.62
CA LEU A 44 -6.93 -20.29 -19.43
C LEU A 44 -6.43 -18.83 -19.35
N ARG A 45 -5.80 -18.43 -18.26
CA ARG A 45 -5.26 -17.08 -18.09
C ARG A 45 -4.20 -16.73 -19.12
N ASN A 46 -3.41 -17.71 -19.54
CA ASN A 46 -2.36 -17.51 -20.55
C ASN A 46 -2.93 -17.30 -21.94
N GLU A 47 -4.11 -17.85 -22.25
CA GLU A 47 -4.81 -17.65 -23.51
C GLU A 47 -5.48 -16.27 -23.59
N ILE A 48 -5.83 -15.66 -22.44
CA ILE A 48 -6.47 -14.35 -22.39
C ILE A 48 -5.39 -13.26 -22.36
N THR A 49 -5.11 -12.66 -23.51
CA THR A 49 -4.14 -11.56 -23.63
C THR A 49 -4.65 -10.31 -22.89
N PRO A 50 -3.84 -9.69 -22.00
CA PRO A 50 -4.20 -8.42 -21.40
C PRO A 50 -4.26 -7.33 -22.47
N LYS A 51 -5.33 -6.52 -22.44
CA LYS A 51 -5.49 -5.42 -23.40
C LYS A 51 -4.88 -4.14 -22.82
N ASN A 52 -4.09 -3.47 -23.64
CA ASN A 52 -3.59 -2.13 -23.35
C ASN A 52 -4.68 -1.09 -23.65
N ILE A 53 -4.64 0.03 -22.91
CA ILE A 53 -5.57 1.14 -23.12
C ILE A 53 -4.84 2.25 -23.84
N LEU A 54 -5.33 2.61 -25.03
CA LEU A 54 -4.86 3.79 -25.77
C LEU A 54 -5.80 4.96 -25.50
N MET A 55 -5.26 6.07 -24.99
CA MET A 55 -6.01 7.31 -24.73
C MET A 55 -5.54 8.39 -25.70
N ILE A 56 -6.45 8.87 -26.54
CA ILE A 56 -6.19 9.91 -27.55
C ILE A 56 -7.01 11.15 -27.20
N GLY A 57 -6.43 12.33 -27.34
CA GLY A 57 -7.10 13.60 -27.09
C GLY A 57 -6.11 14.73 -26.86
N PRO A 58 -6.57 15.99 -26.81
CA PRO A 58 -5.74 17.17 -26.61
C PRO A 58 -5.04 17.16 -25.26
N THR A 59 -4.05 18.05 -25.10
CA THR A 59 -3.33 18.22 -23.84
C THR A 59 -4.27 18.79 -22.77
N GLY A 60 -4.10 18.40 -21.50
CA GLY A 60 -4.86 18.97 -20.39
C GLY A 60 -6.22 18.32 -20.10
N VAL A 61 -6.73 17.41 -20.95
CA VAL A 61 -8.05 16.76 -20.75
C VAL A 61 -8.09 15.67 -19.67
N GLY A 62 -7.01 15.48 -18.91
CA GLY A 62 -7.01 14.54 -17.79
C GLY A 62 -6.55 13.11 -18.09
N LYS A 63 -6.00 12.79 -19.29
CA LYS A 63 -5.55 11.42 -19.64
C LYS A 63 -4.63 10.79 -18.60
N THR A 64 -3.58 11.50 -18.22
CA THR A 64 -2.61 11.01 -17.22
C THR A 64 -3.24 10.89 -15.83
N GLU A 65 -4.16 11.78 -15.47
CA GLU A 65 -4.83 11.74 -14.17
C GLU A 65 -5.78 10.55 -14.08
N ILE A 66 -6.51 10.24 -15.14
CA ILE A 66 -7.33 9.00 -15.21
C ILE A 66 -6.45 7.77 -14.96
N ALA A 67 -5.30 7.67 -15.64
CA ALA A 67 -4.38 6.54 -15.48
C ALA A 67 -3.82 6.44 -14.05
N ARG A 68 -3.42 7.58 -13.46
CA ARG A 68 -2.90 7.64 -12.08
C ARG A 68 -3.95 7.20 -11.06
N ARG A 69 -5.18 7.70 -11.17
CA ARG A 69 -6.28 7.34 -10.27
C ARG A 69 -6.67 5.87 -10.41
N LEU A 70 -6.69 5.38 -11.65
CA LEU A 70 -6.96 3.97 -11.92
C LEU A 70 -5.91 3.05 -11.27
N ALA A 71 -4.63 3.39 -11.37
CA ALA A 71 -3.54 2.66 -10.71
C ALA A 71 -3.71 2.66 -9.18
N LYS A 72 -4.07 3.82 -8.59
CA LYS A 72 -4.35 3.92 -7.15
C LYS A 72 -5.52 3.04 -6.72
N LEU A 73 -6.62 3.03 -7.47
CA LEU A 73 -7.77 2.16 -7.20
C LEU A 73 -7.44 0.67 -7.33
N ALA A 74 -6.54 0.35 -8.26
CA ALA A 74 -6.04 -1.01 -8.44
C ALA A 74 -4.97 -1.42 -7.40
N ASN A 75 -4.55 -0.50 -6.52
CA ASN A 75 -3.40 -0.68 -5.64
C ASN A 75 -2.16 -1.17 -6.42
N ALA A 76 -1.87 -0.51 -7.54
CA ALA A 76 -0.79 -0.85 -8.45
C ALA A 76 0.21 0.30 -8.56
N PRO A 77 1.51 0.01 -8.74
CA PRO A 77 2.52 1.03 -8.94
C PRO A 77 2.23 1.81 -10.22
N PHE A 78 2.56 3.10 -10.22
CA PHE A 78 2.37 3.98 -11.37
C PHE A 78 3.63 4.80 -11.61
N ILE A 79 4.12 4.75 -12.85
CA ILE A 79 5.17 5.64 -13.34
C ILE A 79 4.68 6.34 -14.61
N LYS A 80 5.07 7.60 -14.76
CA LYS A 80 4.85 8.36 -16.00
C LYS A 80 6.17 8.42 -16.77
N VAL A 81 6.14 7.94 -17.99
CA VAL A 81 7.29 7.88 -18.89
C VAL A 81 7.00 8.74 -20.12
N GLU A 82 7.97 9.53 -20.54
CA GLU A 82 7.93 10.30 -21.79
C GLU A 82 8.77 9.57 -22.83
N ALA A 83 8.13 9.09 -23.90
CA ALA A 83 8.79 8.32 -24.94
C ALA A 83 9.99 9.02 -25.57
N THR A 84 9.94 10.35 -25.67
CA THR A 84 11.02 11.18 -26.23
C THR A 84 12.32 11.17 -25.43
N LYS A 85 12.29 10.68 -24.18
CA LYS A 85 13.50 10.56 -23.33
C LYS A 85 14.25 9.24 -23.54
N PHE A 86 13.64 8.33 -24.28
CA PHE A 86 14.21 7.02 -24.58
C PHE A 86 14.61 7.00 -26.06
N THR A 87 15.86 6.75 -26.33
CA THR A 87 16.40 6.65 -27.69
C THR A 87 16.77 5.22 -28.00
N GLU A 88 16.69 4.87 -29.29
CA GLU A 88 17.23 3.62 -29.79
C GLU A 88 18.76 3.54 -29.55
N VAL A 89 19.23 2.30 -29.47
CA VAL A 89 20.61 1.91 -29.16
C VAL A 89 21.65 2.79 -29.87
N GLY A 90 22.44 3.55 -29.10
CA GLY A 90 23.59 4.28 -29.63
C GLY A 90 23.54 5.82 -29.52
N TYR A 91 22.44 6.41 -29.08
CA TYR A 91 22.33 7.87 -28.84
C TYR A 91 22.18 8.19 -27.34
N VAL A 92 22.53 9.41 -26.96
CA VAL A 92 22.46 9.91 -25.57
C VAL A 92 20.99 9.93 -25.10
N GLY A 93 20.54 8.86 -24.44
CA GLY A 93 19.21 8.73 -23.87
C GLY A 93 19.18 7.66 -22.78
N ARG A 94 18.07 7.59 -22.01
CA ARG A 94 17.87 6.53 -21.02
C ARG A 94 17.53 5.22 -21.75
N GLU A 95 18.09 4.12 -21.27
CA GLU A 95 17.74 2.79 -21.75
C GLU A 95 16.29 2.44 -21.38
N VAL A 96 15.60 1.74 -22.30
CA VAL A 96 14.21 1.32 -22.09
C VAL A 96 14.09 0.41 -20.86
N ASP A 97 15.10 -0.40 -20.57
CA ASP A 97 15.15 -1.28 -19.38
C ASP A 97 15.08 -0.49 -18.06
N SER A 98 15.52 0.77 -18.04
CA SER A 98 15.40 1.62 -16.86
C SER A 98 13.94 1.85 -16.44
N ILE A 99 12.96 1.75 -17.36
CA ILE A 99 11.53 1.87 -17.06
C ILE A 99 11.10 0.77 -16.12
N ILE A 100 11.55 -0.46 -16.38
CA ILE A 100 11.19 -1.61 -15.54
C ILE A 100 11.84 -1.50 -14.17
N ARG A 101 13.10 -1.03 -14.09
CA ARG A 101 13.78 -0.79 -12.81
C ARG A 101 13.05 0.27 -12.00
N ASP A 102 12.71 1.41 -12.59
CA ASP A 102 11.96 2.50 -11.95
C ASP A 102 10.58 2.01 -11.45
N LEU A 103 9.91 1.12 -12.22
CA LEU A 103 8.64 0.52 -11.83
C LEU A 103 8.79 -0.43 -10.64
N VAL A 104 9.83 -1.27 -10.63
CA VAL A 104 10.11 -2.18 -9.52
C VAL A 104 10.42 -1.38 -8.26
N ASP A 105 11.27 -0.36 -8.34
CA ASP A 105 11.61 0.51 -7.20
C ASP A 105 10.37 1.20 -6.63
N SER A 106 9.50 1.72 -7.51
CA SER A 106 8.21 2.29 -7.10
C SER A 106 7.31 1.25 -6.40
N SER A 107 7.30 0.01 -6.90
CA SER A 107 6.53 -1.09 -6.30
C SER A 107 7.04 -1.44 -4.92
N VAL A 108 8.36 -1.60 -4.76
CA VAL A 108 9.01 -1.92 -3.47
C VAL A 108 8.72 -0.82 -2.46
N LYS A 109 8.84 0.45 -2.86
CA LYS A 109 8.54 1.60 -1.99
C LYS A 109 7.10 1.58 -1.52
N MET A 110 6.15 1.39 -2.43
CA MET A 110 4.72 1.32 -2.13
C MET A 110 4.39 0.18 -1.16
N MET A 111 4.95 -1.02 -1.40
CA MET A 111 4.77 -2.17 -0.51
C MET A 111 5.35 -1.91 0.87
N ARG A 112 6.56 -1.34 0.93
CA ARG A 112 7.21 -0.98 2.19
C ARG A 112 6.38 0.01 3.00
N GLU A 113 5.86 1.07 2.37
CA GLU A 113 4.98 2.04 3.02
C GLU A 113 3.72 1.37 3.57
N THR A 114 3.08 0.49 2.79
CA THR A 114 1.89 -0.25 3.22
C THR A 114 2.17 -1.17 4.41
N GLU A 115 3.31 -1.87 4.42
CA GLU A 115 3.68 -2.75 5.54
C GLU A 115 4.09 -1.94 6.78
N MET A 116 4.79 -0.83 6.60
CA MET A 116 5.12 0.09 7.70
C MET A 116 3.86 0.66 8.37
N ASP A 117 2.85 1.02 7.58
CA ASP A 117 1.59 1.54 8.13
C ASP A 117 0.85 0.50 8.98
N LYS A 118 0.92 -0.78 8.62
CA LYS A 118 0.30 -1.87 9.40
C LYS A 118 0.92 -2.05 10.79
N VAL A 119 2.22 -1.82 10.92
CA VAL A 119 2.95 -2.02 12.18
C VAL A 119 3.17 -0.74 12.97
N ARG A 120 2.72 0.39 12.45
CA ARG A 120 2.97 1.73 13.04
C ARG A 120 2.47 1.84 14.48
N ASP A 121 1.24 1.39 14.73
CA ASP A 121 0.63 1.47 16.08
C ASP A 121 1.38 0.57 17.07
N THR A 122 1.64 -0.68 16.68
CA THR A 122 2.42 -1.62 17.50
C THR A 122 3.84 -1.10 17.78
N ALA A 123 4.49 -0.50 16.79
CA ALA A 123 5.82 0.08 16.95
C ALA A 123 5.79 1.31 17.87
N ARG A 124 4.73 2.10 17.81
CA ARG A 124 4.52 3.25 18.73
C ARG A 124 4.36 2.79 20.18
N ASP A 125 3.55 1.77 20.40
CA ASP A 125 3.33 1.23 21.74
C ASP A 125 4.62 0.63 22.31
N ALA A 126 5.36 -0.14 21.53
CA ALA A 126 6.67 -0.67 21.92
C ALA A 126 7.71 0.43 22.19
N ALA A 127 7.66 1.54 21.46
CA ALA A 127 8.54 2.68 21.71
C ALA A 127 8.17 3.38 23.02
N LEU A 128 6.89 3.53 23.32
CA LEU A 128 6.42 4.10 24.59
C LEU A 128 6.82 3.24 25.79
N GLU A 129 6.69 1.91 25.67
CA GLU A 129 7.16 0.98 26.72
C GLU A 129 8.65 1.12 26.99
N ARG A 130 9.48 1.23 25.94
CA ARG A 130 10.93 1.47 26.10
C ARG A 130 11.24 2.78 26.81
N VAL A 131 10.50 3.84 26.49
CA VAL A 131 10.64 5.14 27.19
C VAL A 131 10.24 4.99 28.65
N LEU A 132 9.15 4.30 28.94
CA LEU A 132 8.70 4.05 30.31
C LEU A 132 9.72 3.20 31.11
N ASP A 133 10.30 2.17 30.52
CA ASP A 133 11.34 1.34 31.18
C ASP A 133 12.59 2.16 31.52
N VAL A 134 12.92 3.20 30.73
CA VAL A 134 14.03 4.10 31.02
C VAL A 134 13.66 5.10 32.13
N LEU A 135 12.46 5.66 32.12
CA LEU A 135 12.00 6.65 33.10
C LEU A 135 11.61 6.02 34.43
N LEU A 136 11.07 4.82 34.41
CA LEU A 136 10.61 4.03 35.54
C LEU A 136 11.19 2.60 35.42
N PRO A 137 12.50 2.43 35.70
CA PRO A 137 13.09 1.11 35.63
C PRO A 137 12.38 0.18 36.62
N ARG A 138 11.90 -0.95 36.10
CA ARG A 138 11.24 -1.97 36.92
C ARG A 138 12.24 -2.43 37.98
N PRO A 139 11.84 -2.51 39.26
CA PRO A 139 12.71 -3.06 40.28
C PRO A 139 13.09 -4.48 39.87
N THR A 140 14.36 -4.71 39.71
CA THR A 140 14.90 -6.06 39.50
C THR A 140 14.74 -6.77 40.84
N VAL A 141 13.63 -7.51 41.00
CA VAL A 141 13.48 -8.44 42.12
C VAL A 141 14.51 -9.55 41.88
N THR A 142 15.69 -9.37 42.45
CA THR A 142 16.80 -10.31 42.31
C THR A 142 16.65 -11.52 43.21
N ASN A 143 15.67 -11.51 44.13
CA ASN A 143 15.43 -12.64 45.02
C ASN A 143 13.93 -12.82 45.30
N TRP A 144 13.38 -13.96 44.98
CA TRP A 144 11.99 -14.28 45.29
C TRP A 144 11.74 -14.31 46.83
N GLU A 145 12.79 -14.45 47.66
CA GLU A 145 12.74 -14.38 49.11
C GLU A 145 12.35 -12.99 49.63
N ASP A 146 12.73 -11.88 48.94
CA ASP A 146 12.33 -10.51 49.28
C ASP A 146 10.83 -10.26 49.04
N CYS A 147 10.19 -11.03 48.15
CA CYS A 147 8.76 -10.93 47.90
C CYS A 147 7.92 -11.58 49.01
N LEU A 148 8.48 -12.54 49.75
CA LEU A 148 7.80 -13.22 50.88
C LEU A 148 7.87 -12.39 52.21
N LEU A 149 8.89 -11.54 52.33
CA LEU A 149 9.01 -10.64 53.49
C LEU A 149 7.92 -9.54 53.56
N TYR A 150 7.38 -9.13 52.39
CA TYR A 150 6.32 -8.14 52.33
C TYR A 150 4.91 -8.67 52.57
N THR A 151 4.71 -10.01 52.54
CA THR A 151 3.40 -10.67 52.79
C THR A 151 3.28 -11.21 54.18
N SER A 152 4.39 -11.34 54.97
CA SER A 152 4.34 -11.84 56.33
C SER A 152 4.00 -10.81 57.37
N ASP A 153 4.25 -9.53 57.10
CA ASP A 153 4.02 -8.44 58.05
C ASP A 153 2.54 -7.99 58.14
N ALA A 154 1.73 -8.37 57.12
CA ALA A 154 0.30 -8.01 57.11
C ALA A 154 -0.61 -9.07 57.83
N ALA A 155 -0.08 -10.20 58.23
CA ALA A 155 -0.85 -11.29 58.85
C ALA A 155 -0.79 -11.30 60.40
N ASP A 156 0.14 -10.59 61.00
CA ASP A 156 0.32 -10.59 62.46
C ASP A 156 -0.48 -9.48 63.23
N ASP A 157 -1.17 -8.60 62.51
CA ASP A 157 -1.90 -7.48 63.11
C ASP A 157 -3.41 -7.75 63.36
N VAL A 158 -3.89 -8.97 63.22
CA VAL A 158 -5.34 -9.33 63.37
C VAL A 158 -5.61 -10.28 64.53
N SER A 159 -4.72 -10.39 65.49
CA SER A 159 -5.02 -11.25 66.66
C SER A 159 -4.78 -10.52 67.98
N THR A 160 -5.51 -9.41 68.24
CA THR A 160 -5.77 -8.93 69.60
C THR A 160 -6.98 -7.98 69.62
N VAL A 161 -8.19 -8.54 69.72
CA VAL A 161 -9.31 -8.03 70.50
C VAL A 161 -10.21 -9.21 70.89
#